data_ce33982e89d5159a50167bd710b4751b
#
_entry.id   ce33982e89d5159a50167bd710b4751b
#
_cell.length_a   1.000
_cell.length_b   1.000
_cell.length_c   1.000
_cell.angle_alpha   90.00
_cell.angle_beta   90.00
_cell.angle_gamma   90.00
#
_symmetry.space_group_name_H-M   'P 1'
#
loop_
_entity.id
_entity.type
_entity.pdbx_description
1 polymer ?
#
loop_
_entity_poly.entity_id
_entity_poly.type
_entity_poly.pdbx_seq_one_letter_code
_entity_poly.pdbx_strand_id
1 'polypeptide(L)'
;GRAGNDFVLSGEAVWQLLRGDWFDAAQIYKAWARKEAKWWPRLTAEGRADSPLWMRELNAWAQTGGAPEEFVTNVQNFQKFLGVPVGFHWYNWHQIPFDNDYPHYFPAKDGFAQGVAELKTDGVFPMPYINGRLWDSHDRGAEDFEFTRLALAAATKQDDGSPCLEKYGSKETNG
;
A
#
# COMPACT_ATOMS: atom_id res chain seq x y z
N GLY A 1 24.46 -11.15 -1.26
CA GLY A 1 25.37 -10.01 -1.20
C GLY A 1 26.68 -10.29 -1.89
N ARG A 2 27.24 -9.29 -2.55
CA ARG A 2 28.60 -9.34 -3.12
C ARG A 2 29.60 -8.91 -2.06
N ALA A 3 30.78 -9.54 -2.02
CA ALA A 3 31.92 -9.03 -1.28
C ALA A 3 32.23 -7.60 -1.78
N GLY A 4 32.30 -6.64 -0.86
CA GLY A 4 32.47 -5.22 -1.19
C GLY A 4 31.19 -4.41 -1.35
N ASN A 5 30.01 -5.02 -1.24
CA ASN A 5 28.74 -4.32 -1.05
C ASN A 5 28.54 -4.09 0.46
N ASP A 6 29.28 -3.13 0.98
CA ASP A 6 29.15 -2.78 2.39
C ASP A 6 27.85 -2.03 2.63
N PHE A 7 27.00 -2.59 3.46
CA PHE A 7 25.81 -1.92 3.95
C PHE A 7 26.08 -1.40 5.36
N VAL A 8 26.14 -0.11 5.50
CA VAL A 8 26.28 0.54 6.80
C VAL A 8 24.88 0.94 7.28
N LEU A 9 24.38 0.24 8.27
CA LEU A 9 23.14 0.63 8.98
C LEU A 9 23.49 1.69 10.02
N SER A 10 22.84 2.84 9.95
CA SER A 10 22.92 3.83 11.01
C SER A 10 22.08 3.34 12.20
N GLY A 11 22.73 3.13 13.35
CA GLY A 11 22.09 2.63 14.57
C GLY A 11 22.72 1.34 15.07
N GLU A 12 22.02 0.69 15.99
CA GLU A 12 22.48 -0.53 16.64
C GLU A 12 21.53 -1.67 16.38
N ALA A 13 22.07 -2.88 16.17
CA ALA A 13 21.30 -4.12 16.24
C ALA A 13 21.40 -4.66 17.69
N VAL A 14 20.26 -4.73 18.35
CA VAL A 14 20.19 -5.18 19.76
C VAL A 14 19.66 -6.60 19.83
N TRP A 15 20.41 -7.46 20.51
CA TRP A 15 20.03 -8.82 20.84
C TRP A 15 19.78 -8.93 22.34
N GLN A 16 18.65 -9.52 22.72
CA GLN A 16 18.31 -9.69 24.13
C GLN A 16 17.83 -11.11 24.39
N LEU A 17 18.40 -11.74 25.41
CA LEU A 17 17.87 -12.98 25.97
C LEU A 17 16.81 -12.66 27.01
N LEU A 18 15.69 -13.39 26.96
CA LEU A 18 14.61 -13.24 27.91
C LEU A 18 14.13 -14.59 28.40
N ARG A 19 13.49 -14.60 29.57
CA ARG A 19 12.69 -15.75 30.05
C ARG A 19 11.23 -15.38 29.84
N GLY A 20 10.49 -16.20 29.08
CA GLY A 20 9.11 -15.94 28.73
C GLY A 20 8.81 -16.33 27.28
N ASP A 21 7.72 -15.82 26.77
CA ASP A 21 7.26 -16.06 25.42
C ASP A 21 7.33 -14.82 24.51
N TRP A 22 6.66 -14.89 23.35
CA TRP A 22 6.61 -13.79 22.40
C TRP A 22 5.97 -12.50 22.97
N PHE A 23 5.04 -12.66 23.94
CA PHE A 23 4.39 -11.52 24.57
C PHE A 23 5.37 -10.73 25.45
N ASP A 24 6.20 -11.43 26.22
CA ASP A 24 7.26 -10.82 27.03
C ASP A 24 8.27 -10.09 26.14
N ALA A 25 8.67 -10.71 25.04
CA ALA A 25 9.52 -10.08 24.03
C ALA A 25 8.88 -8.81 23.47
N ALA A 26 7.60 -8.85 23.13
CA ALA A 26 6.85 -7.70 22.65
C ALA A 26 6.77 -6.56 23.68
N GLN A 27 6.68 -6.84 24.97
CA GLN A 27 6.69 -5.82 26.03
C GLN A 27 8.05 -5.10 26.11
N ILE A 28 9.15 -5.83 25.96
CA ILE A 28 10.50 -5.24 25.91
C ILE A 28 10.61 -4.27 24.73
N TYR A 29 10.23 -4.75 23.53
CA TYR A 29 10.23 -3.91 22.32
C TYR A 29 9.31 -2.69 22.44
N LYS A 30 8.13 -2.87 23.00
CA LYS A 30 7.17 -1.80 23.25
C LYS A 30 7.73 -0.71 24.18
N ALA A 31 8.45 -1.11 25.23
CA ALA A 31 9.07 -0.15 26.16
C ALA A 31 10.11 0.71 25.44
N TRP A 32 10.97 0.08 24.63
CA TRP A 32 11.92 0.79 23.79
C TRP A 32 11.23 1.69 22.77
N ALA A 33 10.25 1.17 22.05
CA ALA A 33 9.56 1.92 20.99
C ALA A 33 8.87 3.18 21.53
N ARG A 34 8.25 3.09 22.70
CA ARG A 34 7.61 4.25 23.36
C ARG A 34 8.58 5.36 23.73
N LYS A 35 9.82 4.99 24.03
CA LYS A 35 10.82 5.94 24.53
C LYS A 35 11.68 6.51 23.41
N GLU A 36 12.10 5.66 22.47
CA GLU A 36 13.16 5.97 21.53
C GLU A 36 12.68 6.07 20.05
N ALA A 37 11.59 5.39 19.70
CA ALA A 37 11.17 5.32 18.31
C ALA A 37 10.49 6.62 17.84
N LYS A 38 11.12 7.31 16.89
CA LYS A 38 10.59 8.56 16.31
C LYS A 38 9.25 8.38 15.58
N TRP A 39 8.94 7.16 15.15
CA TRP A 39 7.69 6.79 14.48
C TRP A 39 6.58 6.41 15.47
N TRP A 40 6.86 6.31 16.76
CA TRP A 40 5.84 5.97 17.75
C TRP A 40 4.76 7.06 17.81
N PRO A 41 3.48 6.71 17.57
CA PRO A 41 2.43 7.71 17.55
C PRO A 41 2.13 8.25 18.93
N ARG A 42 1.77 9.51 19.01
CA ARG A 42 1.15 10.06 20.21
C ARG A 42 -0.23 9.43 20.38
N LEU A 43 -0.46 8.79 21.51
CA LEU A 43 -1.76 8.21 21.86
C LEU A 43 -2.53 9.14 22.80
N THR A 44 -3.83 9.24 22.57
CA THR A 44 -4.82 9.89 23.43
C THR A 44 -5.83 8.84 23.90
N ALA A 45 -6.79 9.26 24.74
CA ALA A 45 -7.90 8.37 25.14
C ALA A 45 -8.73 7.90 23.95
N GLU A 46 -8.80 8.73 22.88
CA GLU A 46 -9.55 8.46 21.66
C GLU A 46 -8.73 7.72 20.57
N GLY A 47 -7.48 7.31 20.89
CA GLY A 47 -6.59 6.60 19.95
C GLY A 47 -5.43 7.48 19.47
N ARG A 48 -4.94 7.23 18.25
CA ARG A 48 -3.79 7.96 17.68
C ARG A 48 -4.13 9.42 17.39
N ALA A 49 -3.31 10.34 17.91
CA ALA A 49 -3.50 11.77 17.72
C ALA A 49 -3.30 12.23 16.26
N ASP A 50 -2.51 11.47 15.47
CA ASP A 50 -2.17 11.75 14.09
C ASP A 50 -3.15 11.11 13.06
N SER A 51 -4.15 10.36 13.53
CA SER A 51 -5.16 9.76 12.67
C SER A 51 -6.44 10.60 12.68
N PRO A 52 -7.06 10.88 11.54
CA PRO A 52 -8.33 11.57 11.49
C PRO A 52 -9.42 10.75 12.19
N LEU A 53 -10.43 11.44 12.74
CA LEU A 53 -11.50 10.82 13.53
C LEU A 53 -12.21 9.71 12.76
N TRP A 54 -12.55 9.96 11.49
CA TRP A 54 -13.23 8.96 10.66
C TRP A 54 -12.47 7.64 10.55
N MET A 55 -11.13 7.70 10.48
CA MET A 55 -10.29 6.50 10.39
C MET A 55 -10.24 5.74 11.71
N ARG A 56 -10.34 6.44 12.84
CA ARG A 56 -10.39 5.81 14.17
C ARG A 56 -11.72 5.11 14.41
N GLU A 57 -12.79 5.60 13.82
CA GLU A 57 -14.15 5.05 13.92
C GLU A 57 -14.46 3.97 12.88
N LEU A 58 -13.55 3.78 11.92
CA LEU A 58 -13.73 2.85 10.83
C LEU A 58 -13.45 1.40 11.27
N ASN A 59 -14.51 0.58 11.33
CA ASN A 59 -14.42 -0.79 11.83
C ASN A 59 -14.69 -1.85 10.76
N ALA A 60 -15.17 -1.46 9.59
CA ALA A 60 -15.52 -2.37 8.51
C ALA A 60 -14.84 -1.94 7.20
N TRP A 61 -14.40 -2.93 6.43
CA TRP A 61 -13.79 -2.73 5.12
C TRP A 61 -14.43 -3.63 4.08
N ALA A 62 -14.79 -3.05 2.94
CA ALA A 62 -15.07 -3.78 1.72
C ALA A 62 -13.85 -3.76 0.81
N GLN A 63 -13.68 -4.83 0.06
CA GLN A 63 -12.62 -4.91 -0.96
C GLN A 63 -13.19 -5.53 -2.23
N THR A 64 -13.08 -4.81 -3.33
CA THR A 64 -13.37 -5.31 -4.67
C THR A 64 -12.68 -4.42 -5.69
N GLY A 65 -12.84 -4.71 -6.97
CA GLY A 65 -12.20 -3.95 -8.03
C GLY A 65 -12.99 -4.01 -9.33
N GLY A 66 -12.74 -3.02 -10.18
CA GLY A 66 -13.37 -2.91 -11.49
C GLY A 66 -13.99 -1.54 -11.74
N ALA A 67 -14.95 -1.51 -12.65
CA ALA A 67 -15.66 -0.30 -13.02
C ALA A 67 -16.72 0.09 -11.97
N PRO A 68 -17.01 1.38 -11.80
CA PRO A 68 -17.96 1.84 -10.76
C PRO A 68 -19.34 1.23 -10.86
N GLU A 69 -19.85 1.05 -12.08
CA GLU A 69 -21.17 0.47 -12.35
C GLU A 69 -21.32 -0.97 -11.86
N GLU A 70 -20.23 -1.69 -11.68
CA GLU A 70 -20.25 -3.08 -11.25
C GLU A 70 -20.49 -3.23 -9.76
N PHE A 71 -20.10 -2.28 -8.94
CA PHE A 71 -20.10 -2.51 -7.49
C PHE A 71 -20.37 -1.30 -6.60
N VAL A 72 -20.41 -0.05 -7.09
CA VAL A 72 -20.71 1.10 -6.23
C VAL A 72 -21.99 0.88 -5.45
N THR A 73 -23.06 0.48 -6.12
CA THR A 73 -24.35 0.15 -5.48
C THR A 73 -24.22 -0.96 -4.44
N ASN A 74 -23.41 -1.99 -4.69
CA ASN A 74 -23.22 -3.09 -3.76
C ASN A 74 -22.51 -2.64 -2.49
N VAL A 75 -21.50 -1.78 -2.61
CA VAL A 75 -20.78 -1.21 -1.46
C VAL A 75 -21.69 -0.27 -0.66
N GLN A 76 -22.51 0.54 -1.32
CA GLN A 76 -23.54 1.36 -0.67
C GLN A 76 -24.54 0.51 0.11
N ASN A 77 -25.02 -0.59 -0.48
CA ASN A 77 -25.93 -1.52 0.18
C ASN A 77 -25.28 -2.20 1.39
N PHE A 78 -24.00 -2.55 1.28
CA PHE A 78 -23.24 -3.11 2.39
C PHE A 78 -23.10 -2.11 3.54
N GLN A 79 -22.77 -0.84 3.24
CA GLN A 79 -22.73 0.21 4.25
C GLN A 79 -24.09 0.42 4.92
N LYS A 80 -25.19 0.48 4.13
CA LYS A 80 -26.56 0.61 4.67
C LYS A 80 -26.96 -0.56 5.56
N PHE A 81 -26.57 -1.78 5.17
CA PHE A 81 -26.82 -2.97 5.97
C PHE A 81 -26.10 -2.92 7.32
N LEU A 82 -24.85 -2.48 7.33
CA LEU A 82 -24.06 -2.36 8.57
C LEU A 82 -24.47 -1.16 9.43
N GLY A 83 -24.96 -0.08 8.84
CA GLY A 83 -25.31 1.16 9.53
C GLY A 83 -24.13 1.90 10.17
N VAL A 84 -22.90 1.63 9.73
CA VAL A 84 -21.67 2.26 10.22
C VAL A 84 -20.77 2.69 9.05
N PRO A 85 -19.81 3.61 9.27
CA PRO A 85 -18.84 3.95 8.26
C PRO A 85 -18.06 2.74 7.76
N VAL A 86 -17.80 2.68 6.45
CA VAL A 86 -17.12 1.57 5.78
C VAL A 86 -15.93 2.10 4.98
N GLY A 87 -14.76 1.50 5.17
CA GLY A 87 -13.63 1.68 4.25
C GLY A 87 -13.84 0.84 2.98
N PHE A 88 -13.45 1.35 1.85
CA PHE A 88 -13.55 0.62 0.60
C PHE A 88 -12.19 0.59 -0.10
N HIS A 89 -11.54 -0.57 -0.09
CA HIS A 89 -10.29 -0.79 -0.81
C HIS A 89 -10.60 -1.14 -2.26
N TRP A 90 -10.40 -0.15 -3.15
CA TRP A 90 -10.81 -0.22 -4.54
C TRP A 90 -9.65 -0.62 -5.43
N TYR A 91 -9.64 -1.87 -5.88
CA TYR A 91 -8.70 -2.40 -6.86
C TYR A 91 -9.14 -2.08 -8.30
N ASN A 92 -8.19 -2.09 -9.22
CA ASN A 92 -8.44 -2.01 -10.66
C ASN A 92 -9.39 -0.85 -11.06
N TRP A 93 -9.21 0.29 -10.42
CA TRP A 93 -9.96 1.53 -10.66
C TRP A 93 -9.49 2.30 -11.89
N HIS A 94 -8.33 1.93 -12.44
CA HIS A 94 -7.65 2.52 -13.59
C HIS A 94 -7.93 1.74 -14.87
N GLN A 95 -7.67 2.35 -16.03
CA GLN A 95 -7.90 1.74 -17.34
C GLN A 95 -6.78 0.80 -17.77
N ILE A 96 -5.55 0.98 -17.26
CA ILE A 96 -4.46 0.05 -17.52
C ILE A 96 -4.77 -1.33 -16.93
N PRO A 97 -4.29 -2.43 -17.53
CA PRO A 97 -4.42 -3.76 -16.94
C PRO A 97 -3.81 -3.82 -15.55
N PHE A 98 -4.43 -4.59 -14.67
CA PHE A 98 -3.97 -4.75 -13.29
C PHE A 98 -2.58 -5.39 -13.25
N ASP A 99 -1.73 -4.90 -12.34
CA ASP A 99 -0.34 -5.28 -12.18
C ASP A 99 0.53 -5.10 -13.44
N ASN A 100 0.13 -4.19 -14.31
CA ASN A 100 0.86 -3.86 -15.52
C ASN A 100 1.10 -2.35 -15.60
N ASP A 101 2.20 -1.96 -16.22
CA ASP A 101 2.54 -0.57 -16.54
C ASP A 101 2.66 0.39 -15.31
N TYR A 102 3.04 -0.12 -14.15
CA TYR A 102 3.30 0.73 -12.99
C TYR A 102 4.52 1.65 -13.20
N PRO A 103 4.47 2.91 -12.73
CA PRO A 103 3.44 3.53 -11.90
C PRO A 103 2.39 4.33 -12.68
N HIS A 104 2.10 4.04 -13.91
CA HIS A 104 1.08 4.71 -14.71
C HIS A 104 -0.32 4.24 -14.29
N TYR A 105 -0.98 5.00 -13.42
CA TYR A 105 -2.34 4.67 -12.94
C TYR A 105 -3.45 5.40 -13.70
N PHE A 106 -3.12 6.40 -14.49
CA PHE A 106 -4.11 7.15 -15.24
C PHE A 106 -4.13 6.75 -16.71
N PRO A 107 -5.28 6.86 -17.36
CA PRO A 107 -6.54 7.40 -16.85
C PRO A 107 -7.29 6.45 -15.92
N ALA A 108 -8.11 7.01 -15.04
CA ALA A 108 -9.08 6.23 -14.27
C ALA A 108 -10.19 5.71 -15.17
N LYS A 109 -10.88 4.64 -14.74
CA LYS A 109 -12.08 4.15 -15.42
C LYS A 109 -13.18 5.21 -15.45
N ASP A 110 -14.00 5.15 -16.47
CA ASP A 110 -15.14 6.06 -16.62
C ASP A 110 -16.05 5.98 -15.38
N GLY A 111 -16.56 7.11 -14.94
CA GLY A 111 -17.39 7.19 -13.75
C GLY A 111 -16.65 7.09 -12.41
N PHE A 112 -15.33 6.86 -12.38
CA PHE A 112 -14.58 6.70 -11.12
C PHE A 112 -14.76 7.88 -10.16
N ALA A 113 -14.58 9.11 -10.63
CA ALA A 113 -14.72 10.30 -9.78
C ALA A 113 -16.15 10.45 -9.24
N GLN A 114 -17.15 10.15 -10.06
CA GLN A 114 -18.55 10.15 -9.64
C GLN A 114 -18.81 9.05 -8.60
N GLY A 115 -18.34 7.82 -8.82
CA GLY A 115 -18.49 6.72 -7.87
C GLY A 115 -17.83 7.03 -6.52
N VAL A 116 -16.66 7.68 -6.51
CA VAL A 116 -16.03 8.16 -5.27
C VAL A 116 -16.93 9.17 -4.55
N ALA A 117 -17.52 10.12 -5.28
CA ALA A 117 -18.40 11.13 -4.69
C ALA A 117 -19.65 10.50 -4.09
N GLU A 118 -20.31 9.58 -4.80
CA GLU A 118 -21.50 8.87 -4.35
C GLU A 118 -21.22 8.05 -3.09
N LEU A 119 -20.14 7.26 -3.08
CA LEU A 119 -19.74 6.46 -1.93
C LEU A 119 -19.47 7.32 -0.69
N LYS A 120 -18.78 8.45 -0.85
CA LYS A 120 -18.52 9.38 0.26
C LYS A 120 -19.79 9.96 0.86
N THR A 121 -20.82 10.22 0.05
CA THR A 121 -22.11 10.71 0.54
C THR A 121 -22.79 9.72 1.47
N ASP A 122 -22.59 8.45 1.23
CA ASP A 122 -23.18 7.35 2.03
C ASP A 122 -22.27 6.89 3.20
N GLY A 123 -21.22 7.63 3.54
CA GLY A 123 -20.31 7.28 4.64
C GLY A 123 -19.34 6.15 4.31
N VAL A 124 -19.07 5.93 3.03
CA VAL A 124 -18.01 5.04 2.56
C VAL A 124 -16.75 5.85 2.26
N PHE A 125 -15.60 5.34 2.67
CA PHE A 125 -14.29 5.97 2.49
C PHE A 125 -13.46 5.20 1.46
N PRO A 126 -13.50 5.58 0.16
CA PRO A 126 -12.73 4.90 -0.86
C PRO A 126 -11.23 5.09 -0.68
N MET A 127 -10.50 4.01 -0.82
CA MET A 127 -9.04 3.94 -0.84
C MET A 127 -8.61 3.21 -2.11
N PRO A 128 -8.33 3.94 -3.20
CA PRO A 128 -7.83 3.34 -4.43
C PRO A 128 -6.49 2.64 -4.21
N TYR A 129 -6.37 1.40 -4.68
CA TYR A 129 -5.11 0.67 -4.61
C TYR A 129 -4.07 1.26 -5.54
N ILE A 130 -2.88 1.44 -5.03
CA ILE A 130 -1.67 1.69 -5.81
C ILE A 130 -0.55 0.79 -5.31
N ASN A 131 0.31 0.34 -6.21
CA ASN A 131 1.51 -0.40 -5.87
C ASN A 131 2.68 0.57 -5.75
N GLY A 132 3.34 0.59 -4.60
CA GLY A 132 4.52 1.44 -4.36
C GLY A 132 5.85 0.69 -4.45
N ARG A 133 5.84 -0.60 -4.83
CA ARG A 133 7.00 -1.48 -4.84
C ARG A 133 7.45 -1.85 -6.26
N LEU A 134 6.49 -2.04 -7.15
CA LEU A 134 6.74 -2.49 -8.51
C LEU A 134 6.86 -1.32 -9.48
N TRP A 135 7.65 -1.54 -10.51
CA TRP A 135 7.80 -0.65 -11.65
C TRP A 135 7.91 -1.48 -12.92
N ASP A 136 7.10 -1.18 -13.91
CA ASP A 136 7.20 -1.87 -15.20
C ASP A 136 8.57 -1.63 -15.82
N SER A 137 9.26 -2.70 -16.16
CA SER A 137 10.60 -2.64 -16.71
C SER A 137 10.64 -2.31 -18.21
N HIS A 138 9.50 -2.17 -18.85
CA HIS A 138 9.41 -1.83 -20.27
C HIS A 138 9.31 -0.33 -20.46
N ASP A 139 10.35 0.25 -21.05
CA ASP A 139 10.30 1.62 -21.54
C ASP A 139 9.42 1.67 -22.80
N ARG A 140 8.40 2.51 -22.78
CA ARG A 140 7.38 2.62 -23.86
C ARG A 140 7.47 3.91 -24.63
N GLY A 141 8.54 4.68 -24.42
CA GLY A 141 8.72 6.00 -25.01
C GLY A 141 7.83 7.08 -24.43
N ALA A 142 7.27 6.83 -23.24
CA ALA A 142 6.63 7.87 -22.46
C ALA A 142 7.67 8.84 -21.90
N GLU A 143 7.31 10.10 -21.73
CA GLU A 143 8.25 11.11 -21.21
C GLU A 143 8.44 10.97 -19.70
N ASP A 144 7.49 10.40 -18.99
CA ASP A 144 7.48 10.20 -17.56
C ASP A 144 7.63 8.72 -17.17
N PHE A 145 8.07 8.48 -15.95
CA PHE A 145 8.12 7.17 -15.29
C PHE A 145 8.80 6.03 -16.06
N GLU A 146 9.68 6.33 -17.02
CA GLU A 146 10.47 5.32 -17.73
C GLU A 146 11.43 4.59 -16.78
N PHE A 147 11.41 3.25 -16.81
CA PHE A 147 12.19 2.42 -15.91
C PHE A 147 13.69 2.66 -16.05
N THR A 148 14.21 2.58 -17.29
CA THR A 148 15.66 2.73 -17.52
C THR A 148 16.20 4.08 -17.04
N ARG A 149 15.42 5.13 -17.22
CA ARG A 149 15.84 6.49 -16.87
C ARG A 149 15.69 6.80 -15.37
N LEU A 150 14.60 6.35 -14.76
CA LEU A 150 14.22 6.78 -13.41
C LEU A 150 14.40 5.71 -12.34
N ALA A 151 14.02 4.45 -12.62
CA ALA A 151 13.95 3.42 -11.61
C ALA A 151 15.15 2.48 -11.59
N LEU A 152 15.82 2.26 -12.71
CA LEU A 152 16.89 1.26 -12.84
C LEU A 152 18.01 1.45 -11.81
N ALA A 153 18.38 2.69 -11.52
CA ALA A 153 19.45 3.00 -10.55
C ALA A 153 19.06 2.57 -9.12
N ALA A 154 17.79 2.70 -8.77
CA ALA A 154 17.23 2.37 -7.45
C ALA A 154 16.67 0.95 -7.36
N ALA A 155 16.53 0.25 -8.47
CA ALA A 155 15.99 -1.11 -8.50
C ALA A 155 16.88 -2.07 -7.72
N THR A 156 16.26 -3.03 -7.01
CA THR A 156 16.97 -4.14 -6.37
C THR A 156 17.74 -4.93 -7.42
N LYS A 157 18.99 -5.26 -7.12
CA LYS A 157 19.88 -5.96 -8.04
C LYS A 157 20.13 -7.39 -7.60
N GLN A 158 20.32 -8.26 -8.59
CA GLN A 158 20.85 -9.58 -8.40
C GLN A 158 22.39 -9.54 -8.26
N ASP A 159 23.00 -10.67 -7.95
CA ASP A 159 24.46 -10.76 -7.76
C ASP A 159 25.26 -10.42 -9.03
N ASP A 160 24.69 -10.61 -10.21
CA ASP A 160 25.30 -10.25 -11.49
C ASP A 160 25.09 -8.76 -11.87
N GLY A 161 24.35 -8.01 -11.05
CA GLY A 161 24.06 -6.61 -11.27
C GLY A 161 22.80 -6.36 -12.09
N SER A 162 22.12 -7.38 -12.58
CA SER A 162 20.82 -7.25 -13.24
C SER A 162 19.71 -6.86 -12.24
N PRO A 163 18.65 -6.16 -12.65
CA PRO A 163 17.55 -5.88 -11.77
C PRO A 163 16.79 -7.16 -11.36
N CYS A 164 16.31 -7.19 -10.12
CA CYS A 164 15.36 -8.22 -9.69
C CYS A 164 14.02 -7.98 -10.36
N LEU A 165 13.54 -8.96 -11.12
CA LEU A 165 12.26 -8.89 -11.81
C LEU A 165 11.26 -9.87 -11.19
N GLU A 166 10.03 -9.41 -11.05
CA GLU A 166 8.87 -10.26 -10.74
C GLU A 166 8.03 -10.41 -12.01
N LYS A 167 7.54 -11.61 -12.26
CA LYS A 167 6.68 -11.89 -13.42
C LYS A 167 5.28 -12.24 -12.92
N TYR A 168 4.30 -11.51 -13.39
CA TYR A 168 2.90 -11.73 -13.08
C TYR A 168 2.13 -12.14 -14.34
N GLY A 169 1.17 -13.04 -14.16
CA GLY A 169 0.24 -13.41 -15.23
C GLY A 169 0.81 -14.37 -16.28
N SER A 170 0.13 -14.43 -17.40
CA SER A 170 0.49 -15.24 -18.56
C SER A 170 1.71 -14.64 -19.28
N LYS A 171 2.28 -15.37 -20.23
CA LYS A 171 3.54 -15.08 -20.94
C LYS A 171 3.67 -13.67 -21.55
N GLU A 172 2.62 -12.87 -21.55
CA GLU A 172 2.58 -11.54 -22.18
C GLU A 172 2.63 -10.37 -21.19
N THR A 173 2.53 -10.63 -19.90
CA THR A 173 2.64 -9.60 -18.85
C THR A 173 3.97 -9.75 -18.15
N ASN A 174 4.96 -9.02 -18.59
CA ASN A 174 6.20 -8.83 -17.86
C ASN A 174 6.07 -7.54 -17.05
N GLY A 175 5.72 -7.66 -15.79
CA GLY A 175 5.82 -6.56 -14.85
C GLY A 175 7.10 -6.64 -14.06
#